data_7dbe53dbee5282b800e5ba6b677537da
#
_entry.id   7dbe53dbee5282b800e5ba6b677537da
#
_cell.length_a   1.000
_cell.length_b   1.000
_cell.length_c   1.000
_cell.angle_alpha   90.00
_cell.angle_beta   90.00
_cell.angle_gamma   90.00
#
_symmetry.space_group_name_H-M   'P 1'
#
loop_
_entity.id
_entity.type
_entity.pdbx_description
1 polymer ?
#
loop_
_entity_poly.entity_id
_entity_poly.type
_entity_poly.pdbx_seq_one_letter_code
_entity_poly.pdbx_strand_id
1 'polypeptide(L)'
;MRKKITAFALSLLSALLLLTPALQTASASQPMEDYIAANHTKNNGKPYYLMVNRAQSTVTVYGLDDSGYYTVPVKAMICSTGRKGHATPTGTFSIGGRWSWVHMVDDSYGQYCTQIKGNILFHSVCYTKKDPSTLMTEEYNGLGAPASLGCVRLQTIDAKWIYENCAQGTKVTVYDGASPGPLGKPERLVSYISDDQANGWDPTDPRKNNPWHAILAANGEGAAPSIPVPEQVSYAQVCQALYKLSGETGLTHSSEFVTWATRHRLLDDMAESDFYPSAAITRQDLITMIYRYETLYLRHAVRGSASLTRFADGTAVQSYAVPAMRWAVGNKLIQGTTENTLHPTSYASHMQLTTILERYGKL
;
A
#
# COMPACT_ATOMS: atom_id res chain seq x y z
N MET A 1 31.91 -77.85 50.79
CA MET A 1 32.33 -76.45 51.06
C MET A 1 32.17 -75.65 49.79
N ARG A 2 31.21 -74.76 49.76
CA ARG A 2 30.84 -74.02 48.58
C ARG A 2 31.59 -72.71 48.54
N LYS A 3 32.36 -72.45 47.47
CA LYS A 3 32.98 -71.13 47.20
C LYS A 3 32.00 -70.34 46.35
N LYS A 4 31.61 -69.18 46.85
CA LYS A 4 30.83 -68.18 46.13
C LYS A 4 31.76 -67.37 45.21
N ILE A 5 31.45 -67.32 43.93
CA ILE A 5 32.10 -66.47 42.97
C ILE A 5 31.17 -65.26 42.74
N THR A 6 31.61 -64.11 43.12
CA THR A 6 30.93 -62.82 42.85
C THR A 6 31.36 -62.31 41.49
N ALA A 7 30.44 -62.26 40.59
CA ALA A 7 30.63 -61.63 39.25
C ALA A 7 30.41 -60.10 39.35
N PHE A 8 31.48 -59.37 39.02
CA PHE A 8 31.36 -57.91 38.79
C PHE A 8 30.86 -57.67 37.36
N ALA A 9 29.65 -57.17 37.27
CA ALA A 9 29.13 -56.70 35.99
C ALA A 9 29.49 -55.24 35.78
N LEU A 10 30.40 -54.96 34.85
CA LEU A 10 30.75 -53.62 34.39
C LEU A 10 29.73 -53.17 33.33
N SER A 11 28.80 -52.35 33.71
CA SER A 11 27.87 -51.73 32.75
C SER A 11 28.54 -50.54 32.09
N LEU A 12 28.95 -50.68 30.83
CA LEU A 12 29.27 -49.56 29.94
C LEU A 12 27.95 -48.88 29.53
N LEU A 13 27.70 -47.73 30.11
CA LEU A 13 26.63 -46.81 29.63
C LEU A 13 27.22 -45.99 28.51
N SER A 14 27.03 -46.44 27.25
CA SER A 14 27.31 -45.66 26.06
C SER A 14 26.26 -44.56 25.93
N ALA A 15 26.63 -43.33 26.31
CA ALA A 15 25.83 -42.12 26.04
C ALA A 15 25.84 -41.85 24.54
N LEU A 16 24.77 -42.27 23.85
CA LEU A 16 24.49 -41.87 22.46
C LEU A 16 24.01 -40.42 22.49
N LEU A 17 24.94 -39.46 22.26
CA LEU A 17 24.58 -38.08 21.95
C LEU A 17 23.85 -38.06 20.62
N LEU A 18 22.53 -38.04 20.68
CA LEU A 18 21.67 -37.64 19.55
C LEU A 18 21.92 -36.17 19.30
N LEU A 19 22.83 -35.85 18.36
CA LEU A 19 22.85 -34.56 17.72
C LEU A 19 21.51 -34.41 16.95
N THR A 20 20.50 -33.85 17.59
CA THR A 20 19.37 -33.28 16.88
C THR A 20 19.93 -32.08 16.12
N PRO A 21 19.80 -32.02 14.76
CA PRO A 21 20.07 -30.78 14.09
C PRO A 21 19.09 -29.76 14.66
N ALA A 22 19.61 -28.71 15.28
CA ALA A 22 18.82 -27.55 15.60
C ALA A 22 18.20 -27.08 14.27
N LEU A 23 16.89 -27.34 14.07
CA LEU A 23 16.14 -26.60 13.10
C LEU A 23 16.33 -25.13 13.50
N GLN A 24 17.18 -24.43 12.76
CA GLN A 24 17.11 -23.00 12.73
C GLN A 24 15.69 -22.68 12.23
N THR A 25 14.79 -22.44 13.16
CA THR A 25 13.54 -21.77 12.88
C THR A 25 13.94 -20.48 12.19
N ALA A 26 13.67 -20.40 10.89
CA ALA A 26 13.77 -19.15 10.17
C ALA A 26 13.02 -18.13 11.04
N SER A 27 13.73 -17.13 11.53
CA SER A 27 13.15 -16.04 12.30
C SER A 27 11.99 -15.53 11.48
N ALA A 28 10.77 -15.71 11.98
CA ALA A 28 9.59 -15.14 11.35
C ALA A 28 9.90 -13.65 11.20
N SER A 29 9.96 -13.18 9.95
CA SER A 29 10.27 -11.79 9.68
C SER A 29 9.20 -10.96 10.38
N GLN A 30 9.65 -10.03 11.20
CA GLN A 30 8.80 -9.13 11.97
C GLN A 30 7.83 -8.40 11.01
N PRO A 31 6.53 -8.32 11.31
CA PRO A 31 5.60 -7.54 10.51
C PRO A 31 6.12 -6.13 10.26
N MET A 32 5.78 -5.54 9.12
CA MET A 32 6.29 -4.21 8.72
C MET A 32 5.87 -3.13 9.70
N GLU A 33 4.66 -3.22 10.24
CA GLU A 33 4.15 -2.32 11.29
C GLU A 33 5.05 -2.33 12.52
N ASP A 34 5.50 -3.51 12.94
CA ASP A 34 6.42 -3.65 14.07
C ASP A 34 7.79 -3.07 13.76
N TYR A 35 8.27 -3.21 12.52
CA TYR A 35 9.53 -2.61 12.09
C TYR A 35 9.47 -1.08 12.15
N ILE A 36 8.38 -0.48 11.65
CA ILE A 36 8.19 0.98 11.65
C ILE A 36 8.00 1.48 13.09
N ALA A 37 7.18 0.81 13.90
CA ALA A 37 6.97 1.14 15.30
C ALA A 37 8.27 1.02 16.11
N ALA A 38 9.05 -0.05 15.91
CA ALA A 38 10.32 -0.27 16.60
C ALA A 38 11.40 0.75 16.24
N ASN A 39 11.42 1.24 14.99
CA ASN A 39 12.46 2.16 14.52
C ASN A 39 12.09 3.63 14.68
N HIS A 40 10.86 3.98 15.08
CA HIS A 40 10.40 5.35 15.33
C HIS A 40 10.98 6.38 14.34
N THR A 41 10.77 6.11 13.03
CA THR A 41 11.39 6.93 11.99
C THR A 41 10.76 8.31 11.97
N LYS A 42 11.45 9.27 12.56
CA LYS A 42 11.02 10.67 12.64
C LYS A 42 11.13 11.38 11.30
N ASN A 43 10.31 12.42 11.16
CA ASN A 43 10.37 13.39 10.08
C ASN A 43 11.80 13.88 9.86
N ASN A 44 12.29 13.71 8.64
CA ASN A 44 13.60 14.19 8.18
C ASN A 44 13.48 15.39 7.24
N GLY A 45 12.36 16.10 7.26
CA GLY A 45 12.05 17.22 6.37
C GLY A 45 11.56 16.80 4.99
N LYS A 46 11.15 15.53 4.82
CA LYS A 46 10.58 15.00 3.58
C LYS A 46 9.15 14.51 3.82
N PRO A 47 8.24 14.60 2.84
CA PRO A 47 6.84 14.17 3.04
C PRO A 47 6.69 12.66 3.17
N TYR A 48 7.63 11.88 2.62
CA TYR A 48 7.50 10.43 2.50
C TYR A 48 8.72 9.65 2.97
N TYR A 49 8.48 8.38 3.27
CA TYR A 49 9.45 7.32 3.54
C TYR A 49 9.07 6.07 2.75
N LEU A 50 10.01 5.42 2.08
CA LEU A 50 9.74 4.25 1.25
C LEU A 50 10.28 2.97 1.89
N MET A 51 9.46 1.92 1.88
CA MET A 51 9.82 0.58 2.34
C MET A 51 9.74 -0.39 1.15
N VAL A 52 10.87 -0.95 0.73
CA VAL A 52 10.97 -1.92 -0.36
C VAL A 52 11.11 -3.32 0.22
N ASN A 53 10.05 -4.11 0.15
CA ASN A 53 10.07 -5.51 0.55
C ASN A 53 10.46 -6.39 -0.65
N ARG A 54 11.70 -6.91 -0.65
CA ARG A 54 12.22 -7.76 -1.72
C ARG A 54 11.50 -9.11 -1.80
N ALA A 55 11.22 -9.72 -0.64
CA ALA A 55 10.59 -11.04 -0.56
C ALA A 55 9.15 -11.02 -1.11
N GLN A 56 8.45 -9.89 -0.98
CA GLN A 56 7.08 -9.71 -1.45
C GLN A 56 6.97 -8.91 -2.75
N SER A 57 8.10 -8.41 -3.27
CA SER A 57 8.12 -7.57 -4.49
C SER A 57 7.13 -6.40 -4.41
N THR A 58 7.19 -5.67 -3.30
CA THR A 58 6.27 -4.57 -2.99
C THR A 58 7.03 -3.38 -2.45
N VAL A 59 6.67 -2.18 -2.89
CA VAL A 59 7.08 -0.91 -2.28
C VAL A 59 5.88 -0.34 -1.53
N THR A 60 6.05 -0.02 -0.24
CA THR A 60 5.07 0.74 0.53
C THR A 60 5.63 2.12 0.83
N VAL A 61 4.83 3.14 0.56
CA VAL A 61 5.12 4.53 0.86
C VAL A 61 4.41 4.92 2.15
N TYR A 62 5.13 5.54 3.06
CA TYR A 62 4.60 6.07 4.31
C TYR A 62 4.68 7.58 4.33
N GLY A 63 3.60 8.22 4.77
CA GLY A 63 3.52 9.63 5.14
C GLY A 63 3.70 9.84 6.63
N LEU A 64 3.76 11.09 7.05
CA LEU A 64 3.89 11.49 8.44
C LEU A 64 2.53 11.40 9.16
N ASP A 65 2.56 10.94 10.41
CA ASP A 65 1.46 11.11 11.35
C ASP A 65 1.52 12.48 12.06
N ASP A 66 0.52 12.76 12.90
CA ASP A 66 0.42 14.02 13.66
C ASP A 66 1.57 14.20 14.68
N SER A 67 2.28 13.12 15.02
CA SER A 67 3.44 13.12 15.93
C SER A 67 4.76 13.29 15.18
N GLY A 68 4.72 13.37 13.85
CA GLY A 68 5.87 13.55 12.98
C GLY A 68 6.67 12.28 12.74
N TYR A 69 6.04 11.12 12.80
CA TYR A 69 6.64 9.83 12.42
C TYR A 69 6.06 9.32 11.10
N TYR A 70 6.86 8.57 10.34
CA TYR A 70 6.40 7.94 9.09
C TYR A 70 5.66 6.64 9.39
N THR A 71 4.43 6.72 9.83
CA THR A 71 3.59 5.58 10.21
C THR A 71 2.33 5.43 9.36
N VAL A 72 1.98 6.43 8.55
CA VAL A 72 0.76 6.43 7.74
C VAL A 72 1.03 5.80 6.38
N PRO A 73 0.52 4.58 6.07
CA PRO A 73 0.70 3.97 4.76
C PRO A 73 -0.17 4.69 3.73
N VAL A 74 0.46 5.33 2.73
CA VAL A 74 -0.24 6.16 1.73
C VAL A 74 -0.34 5.50 0.36
N LYS A 75 0.60 4.60 0.01
CA LYS A 75 0.60 3.93 -1.29
C LYS A 75 1.37 2.61 -1.24
N ALA A 76 0.86 1.59 -1.93
CA ALA A 76 1.60 0.38 -2.27
C ALA A 76 1.82 0.32 -3.79
N MET A 77 2.96 -0.25 -4.19
CA MET A 77 3.34 -0.41 -5.59
C MET A 77 3.88 -1.83 -5.80
N ILE A 78 3.41 -2.51 -6.85
CA ILE A 78 4.04 -3.76 -7.28
C ILE A 78 5.41 -3.44 -7.87
N CYS A 79 6.42 -4.27 -7.56
CA CYS A 79 7.76 -4.05 -8.09
C CYS A 79 8.45 -5.36 -8.47
N SER A 80 9.55 -5.26 -9.21
CA SER A 80 10.54 -6.32 -9.37
C SER A 80 11.87 -5.85 -8.81
N THR A 81 12.43 -6.62 -7.88
CA THR A 81 13.77 -6.40 -7.32
C THR A 81 14.81 -7.28 -7.99
N GLY A 82 16.05 -7.21 -7.54
CA GLY A 82 17.15 -8.00 -8.09
C GLY A 82 16.93 -9.49 -7.98
N ARG A 83 17.15 -10.21 -9.09
CA ARG A 83 17.11 -11.68 -9.17
C ARG A 83 18.28 -12.33 -8.42
N LYS A 84 18.24 -13.65 -8.27
CA LYS A 84 19.36 -14.43 -7.68
C LYS A 84 20.70 -14.09 -8.35
N GLY A 85 21.71 -13.78 -7.54
CA GLY A 85 23.02 -13.31 -7.99
C GLY A 85 23.15 -11.80 -8.23
N HIS A 86 22.05 -11.07 -8.25
CA HIS A 86 21.97 -9.63 -8.48
C HIS A 86 21.02 -8.95 -7.47
N ALA A 87 21.01 -9.41 -6.23
CA ALA A 87 20.05 -8.95 -5.24
C ALA A 87 20.12 -7.43 -5.02
N THR A 88 18.96 -6.77 -4.95
CA THR A 88 18.87 -5.40 -4.45
C THR A 88 19.43 -5.37 -3.03
N PRO A 89 20.40 -4.49 -2.70
CA PRO A 89 21.03 -4.48 -1.39
C PRO A 89 20.03 -4.05 -0.32
N THR A 90 20.03 -4.75 0.82
CA THR A 90 19.25 -4.38 2.01
C THR A 90 19.90 -3.25 2.78
N GLY A 91 19.10 -2.55 3.56
CA GLY A 91 19.52 -1.42 4.42
C GLY A 91 18.71 -0.17 4.18
N THR A 92 19.05 0.89 4.91
CA THR A 92 18.40 2.20 4.79
C THR A 92 19.30 3.16 4.01
N PHE A 93 18.75 3.73 2.97
CA PHE A 93 19.41 4.65 2.04
C PHE A 93 18.68 5.98 1.99
N SER A 94 19.22 6.93 1.22
CA SER A 94 18.57 8.19 0.92
C SER A 94 18.52 8.38 -0.58
N ILE A 95 17.38 8.79 -1.13
CA ILE A 95 17.25 9.13 -2.54
C ILE A 95 18.30 10.17 -2.92
N GLY A 96 19.00 9.90 -4.02
CA GLY A 96 20.02 10.75 -4.63
C GLY A 96 19.51 11.47 -5.88
N GLY A 97 20.21 11.26 -7.01
CA GLY A 97 19.88 11.86 -8.30
C GLY A 97 18.61 11.32 -8.93
N ARG A 98 18.06 12.08 -9.89
CA ARG A 98 16.86 11.72 -10.67
C ARG A 98 17.07 12.06 -12.13
N TRP A 99 16.63 11.17 -13.02
CA TRP A 99 16.76 11.30 -14.48
C TRP A 99 15.48 10.84 -15.15
N SER A 100 15.01 11.57 -16.13
CA SER A 100 13.81 11.17 -16.90
C SER A 100 14.01 9.84 -17.65
N TRP A 101 15.22 9.58 -18.13
CA TRP A 101 15.64 8.35 -18.77
C TRP A 101 17.09 8.03 -18.43
N VAL A 102 17.39 6.74 -18.27
CA VAL A 102 18.76 6.20 -18.08
C VAL A 102 18.95 5.03 -19.03
N HIS A 103 20.11 5.00 -19.69
CA HIS A 103 20.61 3.82 -20.41
C HIS A 103 21.18 2.82 -19.39
N MET A 104 20.63 1.62 -19.36
CA MET A 104 20.98 0.58 -18.40
C MET A 104 22.16 -0.27 -18.87
N VAL A 105 22.72 -1.06 -17.96
CA VAL A 105 23.89 -1.91 -18.23
C VAL A 105 23.62 -3.06 -19.19
N ASP A 106 22.35 -3.39 -19.43
CA ASP A 106 21.87 -4.43 -20.34
C ASP A 106 21.35 -3.86 -21.68
N ASP A 107 21.82 -2.66 -22.04
CA ASP A 107 21.43 -1.92 -23.25
C ASP A 107 19.93 -1.55 -23.33
N SER A 108 19.20 -1.72 -22.26
CA SER A 108 17.82 -1.24 -22.14
C SER A 108 17.74 0.20 -21.61
N TYR A 109 16.54 0.74 -21.56
CA TYR A 109 16.26 2.07 -21.02
C TYR A 109 15.23 2.03 -19.92
N GLY A 110 15.51 2.70 -18.79
CA GLY A 110 14.53 2.96 -17.74
C GLY A 110 14.02 4.40 -17.79
N GLN A 111 12.77 4.58 -17.44
CA GLN A 111 12.08 5.87 -17.40
C GLN A 111 11.81 6.27 -15.94
N TYR A 112 11.80 7.57 -15.63
CA TYR A 112 11.58 8.13 -14.29
C TYR A 112 12.51 7.53 -13.23
N CYS A 113 13.79 7.52 -13.54
CA CYS A 113 14.83 6.92 -12.71
C CYS A 113 15.10 7.76 -11.47
N THR A 114 15.09 7.13 -10.31
CA THR A 114 15.35 7.75 -9.00
C THR A 114 16.35 6.90 -8.24
N GLN A 115 17.51 7.48 -7.89
CA GLN A 115 18.63 6.77 -7.29
C GLN A 115 18.34 6.36 -5.84
N ILE A 116 18.53 5.09 -5.54
CA ILE A 116 18.50 4.52 -4.18
C ILE A 116 19.92 4.52 -3.59
N LYS A 117 20.87 3.88 -4.31
CA LYS A 117 22.28 3.78 -3.89
C LYS A 117 23.17 3.40 -5.08
N GLY A 118 24.24 4.15 -5.34
CA GLY A 118 25.14 3.84 -6.47
C GLY A 118 24.37 3.71 -7.78
N ASN A 119 24.46 2.54 -8.43
CA ASN A 119 23.74 2.25 -9.67
C ASN A 119 22.36 1.59 -9.45
N ILE A 120 21.90 1.45 -8.21
CA ILE A 120 20.58 0.89 -7.89
C ILE A 120 19.56 2.03 -7.90
N LEU A 121 18.56 1.88 -8.77
CA LEU A 121 17.53 2.89 -9.03
C LEU A 121 16.12 2.31 -8.82
N PHE A 122 15.15 3.16 -8.49
CA PHE A 122 13.78 2.98 -8.91
C PHE A 122 13.65 3.43 -10.36
N HIS A 123 12.95 2.69 -11.20
CA HIS A 123 12.63 3.07 -12.57
C HIS A 123 11.44 2.27 -13.10
N SER A 124 10.86 2.69 -14.22
CA SER A 124 9.84 1.92 -14.94
C SER A 124 10.33 0.53 -15.33
N VAL A 125 9.44 -0.36 -15.75
CA VAL A 125 9.84 -1.49 -16.58
C VAL A 125 10.71 -0.99 -17.76
N CYS A 126 11.58 -1.84 -18.28
CA CYS A 126 12.56 -1.46 -19.29
C CYS A 126 11.94 -1.29 -20.69
N TYR A 127 12.62 -0.48 -21.49
CA TYR A 127 12.31 -0.20 -22.90
C TYR A 127 13.54 -0.54 -23.77
N THR A 128 13.32 -0.93 -25.02
CA THR A 128 14.41 -1.19 -25.96
C THR A 128 15.07 0.07 -26.51
N LYS A 129 14.38 1.22 -26.41
CA LYS A 129 14.86 2.55 -26.82
C LYS A 129 14.40 3.60 -25.81
N LYS A 130 14.96 4.80 -25.91
CA LYS A 130 14.49 5.99 -25.17
C LYS A 130 13.15 6.51 -25.75
N ASP A 131 12.17 5.62 -25.81
CA ASP A 131 10.86 5.87 -26.43
C ASP A 131 9.80 5.07 -25.65
N PRO A 132 8.71 5.71 -25.14
CA PRO A 132 7.68 5.05 -24.36
C PRO A 132 6.84 4.03 -25.15
N SER A 133 6.97 3.98 -26.49
CA SER A 133 6.31 3.01 -27.35
C SER A 133 7.15 1.73 -27.59
N THR A 134 8.24 1.55 -26.84
CA THR A 134 9.18 0.43 -27.02
C THR A 134 9.37 -0.40 -25.76
N LEU A 135 8.31 -0.55 -24.96
CA LEU A 135 8.28 -1.34 -23.75
C LEU A 135 8.73 -2.78 -24.01
N MET A 136 9.56 -3.31 -23.17
CA MET A 136 9.88 -4.74 -23.14
C MET A 136 8.73 -5.49 -22.44
N THR A 137 7.77 -5.96 -23.23
CA THR A 137 6.51 -6.54 -22.77
C THR A 137 6.69 -7.72 -21.80
N GLU A 138 7.65 -8.60 -22.06
CA GLU A 138 7.95 -9.72 -21.17
C GLU A 138 8.43 -9.26 -19.79
N GLU A 139 9.18 -8.18 -19.72
CA GLU A 139 9.62 -7.59 -18.45
C GLU A 139 8.45 -6.99 -17.66
N TYR A 140 7.45 -6.42 -18.36
CA TYR A 140 6.20 -6.00 -17.72
C TYR A 140 5.41 -7.21 -17.22
N ASN A 141 5.28 -8.25 -18.00
CA ASN A 141 4.59 -9.49 -17.63
C ASN A 141 5.27 -10.20 -16.44
N GLY A 142 6.59 -10.02 -16.29
CA GLY A 142 7.36 -10.53 -15.15
C GLY A 142 7.32 -9.65 -13.89
N LEU A 143 6.69 -8.47 -13.94
CA LEU A 143 6.64 -7.55 -12.81
C LEU A 143 5.90 -8.19 -11.62
N GLY A 144 6.46 -8.05 -10.43
CA GLY A 144 5.92 -8.64 -9.20
C GLY A 144 6.73 -9.85 -8.70
N ALA A 145 7.84 -10.18 -9.37
CA ALA A 145 8.83 -11.18 -8.95
C ALA A 145 10.24 -10.60 -9.07
N PRO A 146 11.26 -11.16 -8.37
CA PRO A 146 12.66 -10.77 -8.55
C PRO A 146 13.14 -11.05 -9.97
N ALA A 147 13.46 -10.01 -10.76
CA ALA A 147 13.79 -10.12 -12.17
C ALA A 147 14.94 -9.21 -12.63
N SER A 148 15.26 -8.15 -11.89
CA SER A 148 16.24 -7.14 -12.31
C SER A 148 17.69 -7.53 -12.03
N LEU A 149 18.62 -6.70 -12.47
CA LEU A 149 20.06 -6.76 -12.12
C LEU A 149 20.39 -5.95 -10.85
N GLY A 150 19.40 -5.69 -9.99
CA GLY A 150 19.56 -5.01 -8.71
C GLY A 150 18.65 -3.78 -8.52
N CYS A 151 18.20 -3.15 -9.60
CA CYS A 151 17.25 -2.04 -9.54
C CYS A 151 15.85 -2.48 -9.08
N VAL A 152 15.03 -1.54 -8.71
CA VAL A 152 13.62 -1.73 -8.36
C VAL A 152 12.77 -1.26 -9.53
N ARG A 153 12.29 -2.21 -10.34
CA ARG A 153 11.42 -1.96 -11.49
C ARG A 153 9.97 -1.80 -11.03
N LEU A 154 9.27 -0.87 -11.63
CA LEU A 154 7.90 -0.48 -11.29
C LEU A 154 7.06 -0.31 -12.56
N GLN A 155 5.74 -0.29 -12.44
CA GLN A 155 4.89 0.26 -13.50
C GLN A 155 5.27 1.72 -13.74
N THR A 156 5.11 2.22 -14.98
CA THR A 156 5.55 3.57 -15.34
C THR A 156 4.91 4.65 -14.48
N ILE A 157 3.62 4.51 -14.13
CA ILE A 157 2.92 5.45 -13.25
C ILE A 157 3.54 5.53 -11.86
N ASP A 158 3.96 4.39 -11.30
CA ASP A 158 4.55 4.30 -9.97
C ASP A 158 5.98 4.84 -9.94
N ALA A 159 6.77 4.52 -10.96
CA ALA A 159 8.11 5.10 -11.14
C ALA A 159 8.03 6.64 -11.27
N LYS A 160 7.08 7.13 -12.07
CA LYS A 160 6.78 8.56 -12.22
C LYS A 160 6.39 9.19 -10.89
N TRP A 161 5.54 8.53 -10.12
CA TRP A 161 5.12 9.01 -8.82
C TRP A 161 6.31 9.21 -7.86
N ILE A 162 7.19 8.20 -7.72
CA ILE A 162 8.41 8.32 -6.90
C ILE A 162 9.30 9.46 -7.41
N TYR A 163 9.49 9.53 -8.72
CA TYR A 163 10.30 10.57 -9.37
C TYR A 163 9.80 11.97 -9.04
N GLU A 164 8.49 12.20 -9.00
CA GLU A 164 7.91 13.54 -8.77
C GLU A 164 7.79 13.88 -7.28
N ASN A 165 7.46 12.90 -6.43
CA ASN A 165 7.08 13.14 -5.04
C ASN A 165 8.21 12.85 -4.03
N CYS A 166 9.21 12.04 -4.40
CA CYS A 166 10.29 11.68 -3.48
C CYS A 166 11.57 12.42 -3.85
N ALA A 167 11.76 13.59 -3.25
CA ALA A 167 12.93 14.42 -3.48
C ALA A 167 14.23 13.81 -2.91
N GLN A 168 15.38 14.33 -3.33
CA GLN A 168 16.67 13.97 -2.75
C GLN A 168 16.64 14.06 -1.22
N GLY A 169 17.19 13.04 -0.56
CA GLY A 169 17.18 12.91 0.90
C GLY A 169 15.97 12.13 1.46
N THR A 170 14.92 11.84 0.66
CA THR A 170 13.86 10.91 1.07
C THR A 170 14.46 9.56 1.44
N LYS A 171 14.08 9.01 2.58
CA LYS A 171 14.60 7.72 3.06
C LYS A 171 13.94 6.55 2.35
N VAL A 172 14.75 5.52 2.10
CA VAL A 172 14.34 4.25 1.50
C VAL A 172 14.94 3.12 2.32
N THR A 173 14.12 2.25 2.89
CA THR A 173 14.61 0.99 3.49
C THR A 173 14.26 -0.18 2.57
N VAL A 174 15.27 -0.97 2.25
CA VAL A 174 15.14 -2.23 1.51
C VAL A 174 15.35 -3.38 2.49
N TYR A 175 14.38 -4.29 2.54
CA TYR A 175 14.34 -5.39 3.52
C TYR A 175 13.65 -6.63 2.96
N ASP A 176 13.70 -7.73 3.72
CA ASP A 176 12.93 -8.94 3.44
C ASP A 176 11.89 -9.13 4.55
N GLY A 177 10.62 -9.16 4.18
CA GLY A 177 9.51 -9.34 5.10
C GLY A 177 8.51 -10.37 4.60
N ALA A 178 7.84 -11.09 5.51
CA ALA A 178 6.87 -12.13 5.17
C ALA A 178 5.54 -11.58 4.66
N SER A 179 5.18 -10.35 5.07
CA SER A 179 3.97 -9.65 4.63
C SER A 179 4.30 -8.56 3.61
N PRO A 180 3.46 -8.33 2.60
CA PRO A 180 3.68 -7.24 1.63
C PRO A 180 3.48 -5.84 2.22
N GLY A 181 2.99 -5.74 3.44
CA GLY A 181 2.69 -4.49 4.14
C GLY A 181 1.20 -4.23 4.30
N PRO A 182 0.83 -3.13 5.01
CA PRO A 182 -0.54 -2.88 5.45
C PRO A 182 -1.54 -2.63 4.32
N LEU A 183 -1.08 -2.17 3.16
CA LEU A 183 -1.92 -1.96 1.97
C LEU A 183 -1.98 -3.20 1.06
N GLY A 184 -1.28 -4.28 1.42
CA GLY A 184 -1.17 -5.46 0.58
C GLY A 184 -0.25 -5.26 -0.62
N LYS A 185 -0.14 -6.31 -1.47
CA LYS A 185 0.57 -6.24 -2.75
C LYS A 185 -0.44 -5.91 -3.85
N PRO A 186 -0.28 -4.76 -4.54
CA PRO A 186 -1.14 -4.42 -5.66
C PRO A 186 -0.91 -5.37 -6.85
N GLU A 187 -1.91 -5.50 -7.69
CA GLU A 187 -1.78 -6.15 -8.98
C GLU A 187 -1.29 -5.16 -10.05
N ARG A 188 -0.81 -5.68 -11.18
CA ARG A 188 -0.57 -4.89 -12.37
C ARG A 188 -1.91 -4.38 -12.91
N LEU A 189 -1.93 -3.18 -13.50
CA LEU A 189 -3.14 -2.64 -14.14
C LEU A 189 -3.66 -3.58 -15.22
N VAL A 190 -2.78 -4.16 -16.02
CA VAL A 190 -3.07 -5.25 -16.96
C VAL A 190 -2.29 -6.45 -16.49
N SER A 191 -2.98 -7.56 -16.21
CA SER A 191 -2.34 -8.76 -15.63
C SER A 191 -1.35 -9.42 -16.59
N TYR A 192 -1.60 -9.37 -17.88
CA TYR A 192 -0.75 -9.89 -18.94
C TYR A 192 -0.96 -9.12 -20.24
N ILE A 193 0.12 -8.69 -20.86
CA ILE A 193 0.12 -8.09 -22.19
C ILE A 193 0.45 -9.20 -23.18
N SER A 194 -0.47 -9.53 -24.09
CA SER A 194 -0.22 -10.47 -25.20
C SER A 194 0.47 -9.76 -26.36
N ASP A 195 1.13 -10.52 -27.22
CA ASP A 195 1.80 -9.99 -28.42
C ASP A 195 0.84 -9.23 -29.34
N ASP A 196 -0.42 -9.65 -29.39
CA ASP A 196 -1.46 -9.01 -30.21
C ASP A 196 -1.89 -7.63 -29.69
N GLN A 197 -1.68 -7.37 -28.41
CA GLN A 197 -2.06 -6.11 -27.74
C GLN A 197 -0.86 -5.18 -27.54
N ALA A 198 0.31 -5.64 -27.87
CA ALA A 198 1.53 -5.11 -27.30
C ALA A 198 2.06 -3.87 -27.96
N ASN A 199 1.46 -3.08 -28.51
CA ASN A 199 2.00 -1.80 -29.07
C ASN A 199 3.24 -1.22 -28.37
N GLY A 200 3.93 -2.00 -27.50
CA GLY A 200 5.14 -1.61 -26.77
C GLY A 200 4.92 -0.53 -25.71
N TRP A 201 3.70 -0.28 -25.27
CA TRP A 201 3.40 0.70 -24.22
C TRP A 201 3.15 0.05 -22.86
N ASP A 202 3.64 0.69 -21.80
CA ASP A 202 3.19 0.37 -20.44
C ASP A 202 1.72 0.81 -20.29
N PRO A 203 0.80 -0.09 -19.90
CA PRO A 203 -0.61 0.26 -19.71
C PRO A 203 -0.84 1.42 -18.76
N THR A 204 0.09 1.65 -17.84
CA THR A 204 0.00 2.72 -16.83
C THR A 204 0.66 4.03 -17.25
N ASP A 205 1.29 4.11 -18.43
CA ASP A 205 1.91 5.36 -18.87
C ASP A 205 0.83 6.43 -19.10
N PRO A 206 0.88 7.57 -18.38
CA PRO A 206 -0.20 8.55 -18.39
C PRO A 206 -0.22 9.45 -19.64
N ARG A 207 0.65 9.22 -20.62
CA ARG A 207 0.66 10.03 -21.85
C ARG A 207 -0.59 9.85 -22.64
N LYS A 208 -1.18 10.96 -23.12
CA LYS A 208 -2.46 10.98 -23.85
C LYS A 208 -2.49 10.08 -25.09
N ASN A 209 -1.34 9.86 -25.74
CA ASN A 209 -1.20 9.01 -26.92
C ASN A 209 -0.94 7.53 -26.59
N ASN A 210 -1.03 7.13 -25.33
CA ASN A 210 -0.93 5.73 -24.94
C ASN A 210 -2.17 4.97 -25.45
N PRO A 211 -2.02 3.97 -26.34
CA PRO A 211 -3.17 3.25 -26.90
C PRO A 211 -3.95 2.44 -25.86
N TRP A 212 -3.33 2.09 -24.75
CA TRP A 212 -4.00 1.38 -23.65
C TRP A 212 -5.17 2.14 -23.06
N HIS A 213 -5.17 3.47 -23.10
CA HIS A 213 -6.29 4.27 -22.61
C HIS A 213 -7.61 3.95 -23.34
N ALA A 214 -7.54 3.76 -24.68
CA ALA A 214 -8.70 3.38 -25.46
C ALA A 214 -9.10 1.92 -25.23
N ILE A 215 -8.13 1.01 -25.08
CA ILE A 215 -8.36 -0.42 -24.83
C ILE A 215 -9.04 -0.61 -23.45
N LEU A 216 -8.52 0.02 -22.41
CA LEU A 216 -9.07 -0.05 -21.06
C LEU A 216 -10.47 0.55 -20.99
N ALA A 217 -10.70 1.69 -21.66
CA ALA A 217 -12.02 2.30 -21.74
C ALA A 217 -13.04 1.41 -22.47
N ALA A 218 -12.64 0.72 -23.54
CA ALA A 218 -13.50 -0.20 -24.28
C ALA A 218 -13.88 -1.46 -23.48
N ASN A 219 -12.98 -1.91 -22.58
CA ASN A 219 -13.20 -3.07 -21.72
C ASN A 219 -14.02 -2.75 -20.46
N GLY A 220 -14.44 -1.51 -20.24
CA GLY A 220 -15.08 -1.08 -19.01
C GLY A 220 -14.15 -0.99 -17.81
N GLU A 221 -12.85 -1.11 -18.03
CA GLU A 221 -11.81 -1.06 -16.98
C GLU A 221 -11.38 0.37 -16.62
N GLY A 222 -12.29 1.32 -16.76
CA GLY A 222 -12.11 2.69 -16.27
C GLY A 222 -11.21 3.59 -17.12
N ALA A 223 -11.30 4.87 -16.89
CA ALA A 223 -10.48 5.91 -17.53
C ALA A 223 -8.99 5.60 -17.42
N ALA A 224 -8.22 6.12 -18.40
CA ALA A 224 -6.76 6.13 -18.38
C ALA A 224 -6.23 6.29 -16.96
N PRO A 225 -5.17 5.55 -16.57
CA PRO A 225 -4.62 5.70 -15.24
C PRO A 225 -4.27 7.16 -15.02
N SER A 226 -5.20 7.88 -14.37
CA SER A 226 -4.83 9.14 -13.77
C SER A 226 -3.66 8.82 -12.86
N ILE A 227 -2.62 9.65 -12.84
CA ILE A 227 -1.66 9.58 -11.73
C ILE A 227 -2.54 9.55 -10.50
N PRO A 228 -2.63 8.43 -9.74
CA PRO A 228 -3.43 8.47 -8.53
C PRO A 228 -2.89 9.67 -7.77
N VAL A 229 -3.74 10.65 -7.53
CA VAL A 229 -3.37 11.69 -6.56
C VAL A 229 -3.00 10.88 -5.32
N PRO A 230 -1.78 10.97 -4.79
CA PRO A 230 -1.17 9.97 -3.89
C PRO A 230 -1.94 9.70 -2.61
N GLU A 231 -3.12 10.23 -2.47
CA GLU A 231 -3.82 10.40 -1.22
C GLU A 231 -5.22 9.82 -1.16
N GLN A 232 -5.82 9.41 -2.30
CA GLN A 232 -7.23 9.03 -2.29
C GLN A 232 -7.41 7.59 -1.79
N VAL A 233 -8.25 7.45 -0.78
CA VAL A 233 -8.69 6.17 -0.26
C VAL A 233 -9.90 5.66 -1.05
N SER A 234 -9.96 4.36 -1.35
CA SER A 234 -11.12 3.77 -2.02
C SER A 234 -12.18 3.29 -1.04
N TYR A 235 -13.42 3.08 -1.55
CA TYR A 235 -14.49 2.46 -0.75
C TYR A 235 -14.07 1.09 -0.20
N ALA A 236 -13.42 0.25 -1.01
CA ALA A 236 -12.94 -1.06 -0.56
C ALA A 236 -11.93 -0.97 0.59
N GLN A 237 -11.05 0.03 0.57
CA GLN A 237 -10.08 0.24 1.65
C GLN A 237 -10.75 0.72 2.94
N VAL A 238 -11.80 1.53 2.85
CA VAL A 238 -12.60 1.91 4.03
C VAL A 238 -13.36 0.69 4.57
N CYS A 239 -13.97 -0.13 3.71
CA CYS A 239 -14.60 -1.38 4.11
C CYS A 239 -13.62 -2.29 4.86
N GLN A 240 -12.41 -2.47 4.33
CA GLN A 240 -11.34 -3.23 4.98
C GLN A 240 -10.95 -2.66 6.35
N ALA A 241 -10.80 -1.34 6.44
CA ALA A 241 -10.45 -0.67 7.70
C ALA A 241 -11.55 -0.87 8.77
N LEU A 242 -12.82 -0.72 8.40
CA LEU A 242 -13.94 -0.95 9.32
C LEU A 242 -14.10 -2.43 9.71
N TYR A 243 -13.85 -3.36 8.78
CA TYR A 243 -13.80 -4.80 9.09
C TYR A 243 -12.69 -5.13 10.10
N LYS A 244 -11.48 -4.59 9.91
CA LYS A 244 -10.40 -4.74 10.90
C LYS A 244 -10.78 -4.15 12.27
N LEU A 245 -11.43 -2.99 12.27
CA LEU A 245 -11.90 -2.33 13.49
C LEU A 245 -12.98 -3.15 14.23
N SER A 246 -13.79 -3.94 13.50
CA SER A 246 -14.80 -4.82 14.10
C SER A 246 -14.22 -5.98 14.92
N GLY A 247 -12.95 -6.31 14.72
CA GLY A 247 -12.31 -7.48 15.32
C GLY A 247 -12.69 -8.81 14.67
N GLU A 248 -13.55 -8.80 13.63
CA GLU A 248 -13.86 -10.00 12.87
C GLU A 248 -12.63 -10.48 12.07
N THR A 249 -12.57 -11.79 11.82
CA THR A 249 -11.47 -12.44 11.07
C THR A 249 -12.03 -13.35 9.99
N GLY A 250 -11.18 -13.73 9.03
CA GLY A 250 -11.50 -14.70 7.99
C GLY A 250 -11.69 -14.13 6.59
N LEU A 251 -11.89 -12.82 6.43
CA LEU A 251 -11.93 -12.18 5.11
C LEU A 251 -10.53 -11.71 4.69
N THR A 252 -10.18 -11.93 3.43
CA THR A 252 -8.84 -11.64 2.88
C THR A 252 -8.86 -10.81 1.60
N HIS A 253 -9.97 -10.80 0.86
CA HIS A 253 -10.09 -10.16 -0.44
C HIS A 253 -10.94 -8.89 -0.39
N SER A 254 -10.60 -7.90 -1.22
CA SER A 254 -11.30 -6.61 -1.26
C SER A 254 -12.81 -6.75 -1.51
N SER A 255 -13.22 -7.67 -2.38
CA SER A 255 -14.63 -7.96 -2.66
C SER A 255 -15.41 -8.50 -1.45
N GLU A 256 -14.74 -9.25 -0.58
CA GLU A 256 -15.34 -9.80 0.64
C GLU A 256 -15.62 -8.70 1.67
N PHE A 257 -14.69 -7.74 1.84
CA PHE A 257 -14.89 -6.58 2.71
C PHE A 257 -16.04 -5.69 2.24
N VAL A 258 -16.17 -5.51 0.92
CA VAL A 258 -17.29 -4.75 0.33
C VAL A 258 -18.60 -5.50 0.55
N THR A 259 -18.64 -6.82 0.33
CA THR A 259 -19.82 -7.67 0.60
C THR A 259 -20.22 -7.61 2.09
N TRP A 260 -19.23 -7.66 2.99
CA TRP A 260 -19.46 -7.49 4.43
C TRP A 260 -20.07 -6.12 4.74
N ALA A 261 -19.49 -5.04 4.23
CA ALA A 261 -19.99 -3.68 4.45
C ALA A 261 -21.41 -3.47 3.89
N THR A 262 -21.70 -4.03 2.69
CA THR A 262 -23.04 -4.01 2.09
C THR A 262 -24.05 -4.74 2.96
N ARG A 263 -23.72 -5.95 3.45
CA ARG A 263 -24.59 -6.73 4.35
C ARG A 263 -24.93 -5.96 5.62
N HIS A 264 -24.00 -5.16 6.13
CA HIS A 264 -24.20 -4.33 7.31
C HIS A 264 -24.72 -2.92 7.00
N ARG A 265 -25.13 -2.67 5.74
CA ARG A 265 -25.75 -1.44 5.29
C ARG A 265 -24.86 -0.19 5.43
N LEU A 266 -23.54 -0.39 5.43
CA LEU A 266 -22.60 0.73 5.55
C LEU A 266 -22.51 1.55 4.26
N LEU A 267 -22.88 0.96 3.13
CA LEU A 267 -22.84 1.55 1.79
C LEU A 267 -24.20 2.01 1.25
N ASP A 268 -25.28 1.88 2.04
CA ASP A 268 -26.63 2.29 1.61
C ASP A 268 -26.65 3.75 1.14
N ASP A 269 -27.41 4.03 0.08
CA ASP A 269 -27.59 5.38 -0.53
C ASP A 269 -26.31 6.05 -1.07
N MET A 270 -25.13 5.38 -0.98
CA MET A 270 -23.89 5.87 -1.55
C MET A 270 -23.57 5.23 -2.90
N ALA A 271 -24.18 4.06 -3.17
CA ALA A 271 -24.01 3.32 -4.41
C ALA A 271 -25.05 3.81 -5.42
N GLU A 272 -24.70 4.78 -6.25
CA GLU A 272 -25.39 4.99 -7.52
C GLU A 272 -25.09 3.81 -8.46
N SER A 273 -25.81 3.72 -9.59
CA SER A 273 -25.71 2.62 -10.56
C SER A 273 -24.29 2.26 -11.02
N ASP A 274 -23.32 3.11 -10.73
CA ASP A 274 -21.91 3.02 -11.15
C ASP A 274 -20.95 2.88 -9.96
N PHE A 275 -21.38 2.27 -8.85
CA PHE A 275 -20.52 2.01 -7.70
C PHE A 275 -19.40 1.02 -8.03
N TYR A 276 -18.17 1.48 -7.96
CA TYR A 276 -16.97 0.66 -8.07
C TYR A 276 -16.23 0.62 -6.74
N PRO A 277 -15.95 -0.56 -6.17
CA PRO A 277 -15.22 -0.71 -4.92
C PRO A 277 -13.85 -0.02 -4.91
N SER A 278 -13.20 0.09 -6.07
CA SER A 278 -11.92 0.78 -6.27
C SER A 278 -12.04 2.29 -6.46
N ALA A 279 -13.26 2.83 -6.58
CA ALA A 279 -13.44 4.27 -6.71
C ALA A 279 -12.98 5.01 -5.45
N ALA A 280 -12.42 6.21 -5.64
CA ALA A 280 -12.04 7.09 -4.54
C ALA A 280 -13.28 7.53 -3.75
N ILE A 281 -13.20 7.43 -2.42
CA ILE A 281 -14.31 7.83 -1.54
C ILE A 281 -14.26 9.32 -1.24
N THR A 282 -15.44 9.98 -1.22
CA THR A 282 -15.50 11.37 -0.77
C THR A 282 -15.39 11.47 0.76
N ARG A 283 -15.04 12.65 1.26
CA ARG A 283 -14.93 12.89 2.70
C ARG A 283 -16.28 12.71 3.43
N GLN A 284 -17.38 13.13 2.81
CA GLN A 284 -18.71 12.91 3.39
C GLN A 284 -19.10 11.44 3.41
N ASP A 285 -18.73 10.65 2.39
CA ASP A 285 -19.02 9.21 2.34
C ASP A 285 -18.21 8.46 3.37
N LEU A 286 -16.91 8.76 3.50
CA LEU A 286 -16.05 8.20 4.53
C LEU A 286 -16.67 8.39 5.93
N ILE A 287 -17.07 9.61 6.25
CA ILE A 287 -17.72 9.94 7.54
C ILE A 287 -19.06 9.21 7.68
N THR A 288 -19.83 9.11 6.60
CA THR A 288 -21.11 8.40 6.63
C THR A 288 -20.95 6.91 6.87
N MET A 289 -19.93 6.27 6.28
CA MET A 289 -19.60 4.87 6.55
C MET A 289 -19.21 4.65 8.02
N ILE A 290 -18.37 5.50 8.61
CA ILE A 290 -17.99 5.40 10.03
C ILE A 290 -19.21 5.63 10.95
N TYR A 291 -20.05 6.60 10.63
CA TYR A 291 -21.30 6.85 11.37
C TYR A 291 -22.26 5.65 11.32
N ARG A 292 -22.40 5.03 10.16
CA ARG A 292 -23.21 3.79 10.00
C ARG A 292 -22.58 2.60 10.72
N TYR A 293 -21.26 2.49 10.70
CA TYR A 293 -20.56 1.49 11.49
C TYR A 293 -20.93 1.63 12.98
N GLU A 294 -20.93 2.84 13.54
CA GLU A 294 -21.33 3.12 14.92
C GLU A 294 -22.80 2.80 15.15
N THR A 295 -23.69 3.27 14.28
CA THR A 295 -25.14 3.24 14.52
C THR A 295 -25.83 1.95 14.05
N LEU A 296 -25.39 1.35 12.94
CA LEU A 296 -26.05 0.19 12.35
C LEU A 296 -25.34 -1.13 12.69
N TYR A 297 -24.00 -1.14 12.67
CA TYR A 297 -23.21 -2.31 12.97
C TYR A 297 -23.04 -2.51 14.48
N LEU A 298 -22.46 -1.55 15.19
CA LEU A 298 -22.29 -1.59 16.65
C LEU A 298 -23.58 -1.31 17.43
N ARG A 299 -24.57 -0.71 16.77
CA ARG A 299 -25.87 -0.33 17.36
C ARG A 299 -25.75 0.61 18.57
N HIS A 300 -24.73 1.45 18.56
CA HIS A 300 -24.55 2.43 19.61
C HIS A 300 -25.40 3.67 19.37
N ALA A 301 -25.89 4.27 20.46
CA ALA A 301 -26.55 5.57 20.40
C ALA A 301 -25.48 6.67 20.26
N VAL A 302 -25.53 7.40 19.15
CA VAL A 302 -24.58 8.49 18.89
C VAL A 302 -24.92 9.73 19.69
N ARG A 303 -23.89 10.35 20.26
CA ARG A 303 -23.95 11.61 20.96
C ARG A 303 -23.09 12.65 20.25
N GLY A 304 -23.37 13.93 20.57
CA GLY A 304 -22.65 15.04 19.93
C GLY A 304 -23.19 15.34 18.53
N SER A 305 -23.54 16.58 18.31
CA SER A 305 -23.98 17.10 17.02
C SER A 305 -23.66 18.58 16.95
N ALA A 306 -23.08 19.04 15.86
CA ALA A 306 -22.78 20.44 15.65
C ALA A 306 -23.44 20.97 14.37
N SER A 307 -23.73 22.25 14.33
CA SER A 307 -24.21 22.89 13.10
C SER A 307 -23.08 22.94 12.04
N LEU A 308 -23.43 22.65 10.79
CA LEU A 308 -22.53 22.77 9.67
C LEU A 308 -22.51 24.20 9.08
N THR A 309 -23.46 25.06 9.48
CA THR A 309 -23.59 26.43 8.95
C THR A 309 -22.40 27.35 9.28
N ARG A 310 -21.58 26.95 10.24
CA ARG A 310 -20.34 27.67 10.56
C ARG A 310 -19.23 27.47 9.50
N PHE A 311 -19.37 26.48 8.62
CA PHE A 311 -18.42 26.22 7.55
C PHE A 311 -18.92 26.84 6.24
N ALA A 312 -18.03 27.47 5.49
CA ALA A 312 -18.37 28.16 4.25
C ALA A 312 -19.03 27.25 3.21
N ASP A 313 -18.67 25.95 3.23
CA ASP A 313 -19.19 24.90 2.35
C ASP A 313 -20.11 23.89 3.04
N GLY A 314 -20.63 24.23 4.23
CA GLY A 314 -21.51 23.34 4.99
C GLY A 314 -22.81 22.97 4.25
N THR A 315 -23.28 23.82 3.35
CA THR A 315 -24.45 23.56 2.48
C THR A 315 -24.15 22.63 1.30
N ALA A 316 -22.89 22.36 1.00
CA ALA A 316 -22.49 21.42 -0.07
C ALA A 316 -22.56 19.96 0.42
N VAL A 317 -22.80 19.71 1.71
CA VAL A 317 -23.01 18.37 2.25
C VAL A 317 -24.33 17.82 1.75
N GLN A 318 -24.28 16.64 1.10
CA GLN A 318 -25.49 15.99 0.59
C GLN A 318 -26.40 15.51 1.72
N SER A 319 -27.71 15.50 1.45
CA SER A 319 -28.75 15.28 2.49
C SER A 319 -28.55 13.99 3.29
N TYR A 320 -28.17 12.88 2.65
CA TYR A 320 -27.89 11.60 3.33
C TYR A 320 -26.72 11.66 4.30
N ALA A 321 -25.73 12.53 4.03
CA ALA A 321 -24.49 12.64 4.82
C ALA A 321 -24.60 13.66 5.97
N VAL A 322 -25.64 14.53 5.97
CA VAL A 322 -25.81 15.58 6.97
C VAL A 322 -25.77 15.04 8.42
N PRO A 323 -26.49 13.97 8.79
CA PRO A 323 -26.46 13.45 10.16
C PRO A 323 -25.04 13.02 10.58
N ALA A 324 -24.33 12.31 9.70
CA ALA A 324 -22.98 11.82 9.93
C ALA A 324 -21.97 12.98 10.05
N MET A 325 -22.03 13.94 9.17
CA MET A 325 -21.15 15.11 9.19
C MET A 325 -21.35 15.97 10.44
N ARG A 326 -22.60 16.18 10.86
CA ARG A 326 -22.91 16.89 12.11
C ARG A 326 -22.37 16.15 13.35
N TRP A 327 -22.51 14.83 13.38
CA TRP A 327 -21.96 13.98 14.43
C TRP A 327 -20.43 14.06 14.46
N ALA A 328 -19.78 13.92 13.32
CA ALA A 328 -18.32 13.94 13.21
C ALA A 328 -17.72 15.29 13.64
N VAL A 329 -18.37 16.41 13.27
CA VAL A 329 -17.97 17.75 13.72
C VAL A 329 -18.20 17.91 15.23
N GLY A 330 -19.34 17.44 15.76
CA GLY A 330 -19.68 17.52 17.18
C GLY A 330 -18.71 16.74 18.07
N ASN A 331 -18.21 15.62 17.57
CA ASN A 331 -17.23 14.76 18.25
C ASN A 331 -15.77 15.07 17.86
N LYS A 332 -15.51 16.13 17.12
CA LYS A 332 -14.18 16.57 16.69
C LYS A 332 -13.41 15.52 15.84
N LEU A 333 -14.12 14.58 15.22
CA LEU A 333 -13.51 13.65 14.24
C LEU A 333 -12.99 14.41 13.03
N ILE A 334 -13.74 15.45 12.62
CA ILE A 334 -13.34 16.44 11.61
C ILE A 334 -13.50 17.86 12.19
N GLN A 335 -12.60 18.76 11.81
CA GLN A 335 -12.60 20.13 12.37
C GLN A 335 -12.68 21.21 11.30
N GLY A 336 -12.60 20.84 10.03
CA GLY A 336 -12.46 21.76 8.90
C GLY A 336 -11.01 22.17 8.64
N THR A 337 -10.83 23.01 7.63
CA THR A 337 -9.55 23.59 7.25
C THR A 337 -9.31 24.95 7.89
N THR A 338 -8.13 25.54 7.69
CA THR A 338 -7.81 26.92 8.08
C THR A 338 -8.72 27.96 7.40
N GLU A 339 -9.30 27.61 6.24
CA GLU A 339 -10.28 28.43 5.50
C GLU A 339 -11.71 28.20 5.97
N ASN A 340 -11.90 27.49 7.07
CA ASN A 340 -13.20 27.15 7.64
C ASN A 340 -14.13 26.39 6.67
N THR A 341 -13.58 25.40 5.95
CA THR A 341 -14.29 24.53 5.01
C THR A 341 -14.18 23.07 5.41
N LEU A 342 -15.16 22.23 5.04
CA LEU A 342 -15.21 20.78 5.28
C LEU A 342 -14.74 19.97 4.06
N HIS A 343 -14.86 20.54 2.87
CA HIS A 343 -14.63 19.88 1.58
C HIS A 343 -15.38 18.55 1.45
N PRO A 344 -16.72 18.51 1.65
CA PRO A 344 -17.47 17.27 1.78
C PRO A 344 -17.40 16.37 0.55
N THR A 345 -17.38 16.95 -0.65
CA THR A 345 -17.36 16.26 -1.94
C THR A 345 -15.94 15.99 -2.46
N SER A 346 -14.91 16.52 -1.81
CA SER A 346 -13.52 16.19 -2.13
C SER A 346 -13.20 14.78 -1.70
N TYR A 347 -12.33 14.10 -2.43
CA TYR A 347 -11.89 12.76 -2.09
C TYR A 347 -11.08 12.75 -0.79
N ALA A 348 -11.29 11.70 0.01
CA ALA A 348 -10.57 11.51 1.25
C ALA A 348 -9.18 10.93 0.99
N SER A 349 -8.18 11.38 1.76
CA SER A 349 -6.83 10.82 1.74
C SER A 349 -6.66 9.67 2.74
N HIS A 350 -5.64 8.82 2.56
CA HIS A 350 -5.27 7.81 3.55
C HIS A 350 -4.93 8.42 4.91
N MET A 351 -4.26 9.57 4.93
CA MET A 351 -3.97 10.31 6.16
C MET A 351 -5.26 10.74 6.88
N GLN A 352 -6.25 11.21 6.11
CA GLN A 352 -7.54 11.60 6.69
C GLN A 352 -8.31 10.40 7.23
N LEU A 353 -8.32 9.25 6.52
CA LEU A 353 -8.90 8.01 7.03
C LEU A 353 -8.26 7.61 8.37
N THR A 354 -6.93 7.53 8.42
CA THR A 354 -6.19 7.14 9.62
C THR A 354 -6.47 8.09 10.78
N THR A 355 -6.33 9.40 10.55
CA THR A 355 -6.59 10.43 11.57
C THR A 355 -8.02 10.37 12.11
N ILE A 356 -9.02 10.14 11.23
CA ILE A 356 -10.42 10.05 11.63
C ILE A 356 -10.65 8.77 12.45
N LEU A 357 -10.10 7.63 12.04
CA LEU A 357 -10.24 6.36 12.78
C LEU A 357 -9.52 6.40 14.13
N GLU A 358 -8.36 7.06 14.24
CA GLU A 358 -7.67 7.26 15.52
C GLU A 358 -8.48 8.14 16.47
N ARG A 359 -9.11 9.20 15.97
CA ARG A 359 -10.01 10.05 16.77
C ARG A 359 -11.27 9.29 17.16
N TYR A 360 -11.80 8.49 16.25
CA TYR A 360 -12.97 7.64 16.49
C TYR A 360 -12.69 6.61 17.59
N GLY A 361 -11.52 5.95 17.60
CA GLY A 361 -11.13 5.01 18.65
C GLY A 361 -10.94 5.63 20.04
N LYS A 362 -11.02 6.96 20.19
CA LYS A 362 -10.94 7.69 21.46
C LYS A 362 -12.32 8.19 21.96
N LEU A 363 -13.42 7.94 21.22
CA LEU A 363 -14.78 8.26 21.63
C LEU A 363 -15.31 7.27 22.67
#